data_4f456cea510f90467dcec0f3f7e9b9ab
#
_entry.id   4f456cea510f90467dcec0f3f7e9b9ab
#
_cell.length_a   1.000
_cell.length_b   1.000
_cell.length_c   1.000
_cell.angle_alpha   90.00
_cell.angle_beta   90.00
_cell.angle_gamma   90.00
#
_symmetry.space_group_name_H-M   'P 1'
#
loop_
_entity.id
_entity.type
_entity.pdbx_description
1 polymer ?
#
loop_
_entity_poly.entity_id
_entity_poly.type
_entity_poly.pdbx_seq_one_letter_code
_entity_poly.pdbx_strand_id
1 'polypeptide(L)'
;MNIPTLLGFFGGWGVLITAIVFICNENNMSIKAFYDETGLIIVVAGMLMATLLKASMSEIKNLFSIMGQSFVGVIEPPTSIIGKIVGLATIARKDGIIALESQEISNPFMATAIRMLVDGAQPHVVKQTLSSELVSMKLRHRHGISVIAYMGEVAPAMGMVGTLVGLVALLANMADVATLGKNMSVAVLTTLYGAFLANAVFLPIANKLGVQSDLECLNREIIIKGVQFIQAGGNPRVLEDQLNAYVAPSARNTVTA
;
A
#
# COMPACT_ATOMS: atom_id res chain seq x y z
N MET A 1 -9.10 7.90 7.80
CA MET A 1 -9.52 7.81 6.38
C MET A 1 -8.64 8.75 5.57
N ASN A 2 -7.92 8.25 4.57
CA ASN A 2 -7.02 9.07 3.74
C ASN A 2 -7.83 9.81 2.66
N ILE A 3 -8.31 11.03 2.96
CA ILE A 3 -9.11 11.87 2.05
C ILE A 3 -8.44 12.03 0.67
N PRO A 4 -7.12 12.35 0.55
CA PRO A 4 -6.47 12.44 -0.76
C PRO A 4 -6.53 11.15 -1.59
N THR A 5 -6.44 9.98 -0.95
CA THR A 5 -6.52 8.69 -1.64
C THR A 5 -7.91 8.43 -2.21
N LEU A 6 -8.95 8.75 -1.42
CA LEU A 6 -10.34 8.63 -1.87
C LEU A 6 -10.63 9.60 -3.02
N LEU A 7 -10.22 10.86 -2.89
CA LEU A 7 -10.38 11.87 -3.94
C LEU A 7 -9.63 11.47 -5.22
N GLY A 8 -8.41 10.96 -5.13
CA GLY A 8 -7.64 10.51 -6.28
C GLY A 8 -8.27 9.30 -6.96
N PHE A 9 -8.70 8.30 -6.18
CA PHE A 9 -9.33 7.10 -6.71
C PHE A 9 -10.69 7.41 -7.37
N PHE A 10 -11.62 8.02 -6.63
CA PHE A 10 -12.94 8.35 -7.17
C PHE A 10 -12.88 9.46 -8.22
N GLY A 11 -11.94 10.41 -8.10
CA GLY A 11 -11.72 11.44 -9.09
C GLY A 11 -11.24 10.86 -10.42
N GLY A 12 -10.30 9.92 -10.42
CA GLY A 12 -9.84 9.23 -11.61
C GLY A 12 -10.96 8.45 -12.33
N TRP A 13 -11.78 7.73 -11.56
CA TRP A 13 -12.98 7.07 -12.07
C TRP A 13 -14.01 8.08 -12.62
N GLY A 14 -14.24 9.16 -11.88
CA GLY A 14 -15.17 10.22 -12.28
C GLY A 14 -14.80 10.88 -13.61
N VAL A 15 -13.52 11.20 -13.80
CA VAL A 15 -13.02 11.79 -15.05
C VAL A 15 -13.23 10.84 -16.23
N LEU A 16 -12.90 9.54 -16.06
CA LEU A 16 -13.05 8.55 -17.13
C LEU A 16 -14.52 8.32 -17.49
N ILE A 17 -15.39 8.17 -16.49
CA ILE A 17 -16.83 8.01 -16.70
C ILE A 17 -17.40 9.24 -17.39
N THR A 18 -17.01 10.44 -16.95
CA THR A 18 -17.48 11.70 -17.56
C THR A 18 -17.04 11.81 -19.02
N ALA A 19 -15.78 11.43 -19.33
CA ALA A 19 -15.27 11.41 -20.70
C ALA A 19 -16.06 10.43 -21.58
N ILE A 20 -16.34 9.22 -21.08
CA ILE A 20 -17.15 8.21 -21.79
C ILE A 20 -18.56 8.75 -22.06
N VAL A 21 -19.22 9.31 -21.04
CA VAL A 21 -20.57 9.88 -21.18
C VAL A 21 -20.59 11.03 -22.19
N PHE A 22 -19.57 11.90 -22.16
CA PHE A 22 -19.43 13.02 -23.09
C PHE A 22 -19.30 12.51 -24.54
N ILE A 23 -18.42 11.55 -24.80
CA ILE A 23 -18.24 10.94 -26.12
C ILE A 23 -19.52 10.25 -26.59
N CYS A 24 -20.22 9.53 -25.71
CA CYS A 24 -21.49 8.89 -26.03
C CYS A 24 -22.54 9.90 -26.44
N ASN A 25 -22.61 11.03 -25.74
CA ASN A 25 -23.60 12.07 -25.99
C ASN A 25 -23.34 12.80 -27.33
N GLU A 26 -22.07 13.15 -27.61
CA GLU A 26 -21.70 13.78 -28.89
C GLU A 26 -21.97 12.90 -30.10
N ASN A 27 -21.74 11.58 -29.98
CA ASN A 27 -21.89 10.65 -31.11
C ASN A 27 -23.25 9.93 -31.14
N ASN A 28 -24.19 10.25 -30.26
CA ASN A 28 -25.47 9.53 -30.09
C ASN A 28 -25.27 8.01 -29.87
N MET A 29 -24.21 7.63 -29.16
CA MET A 29 -23.85 6.25 -28.88
C MET A 29 -24.38 5.80 -27.52
N SER A 30 -24.74 4.53 -27.42
CA SER A 30 -25.08 3.94 -26.12
C SER A 30 -23.79 3.68 -25.29
N ILE A 31 -23.85 3.94 -23.99
CA ILE A 31 -22.77 3.58 -23.03
C ILE A 31 -22.43 2.07 -23.11
N LYS A 32 -23.38 1.24 -23.52
CA LYS A 32 -23.16 -0.20 -23.75
C LYS A 32 -22.08 -0.50 -24.80
N ALA A 33 -21.75 0.45 -25.67
CA ALA A 33 -20.66 0.30 -26.63
C ALA A 33 -19.28 0.14 -25.97
N PHE A 34 -19.13 0.62 -24.72
CA PHE A 34 -17.92 0.47 -23.93
C PHE A 34 -17.93 -0.78 -23.03
N TYR A 35 -18.90 -1.66 -23.22
CA TYR A 35 -19.01 -2.92 -22.48
C TYR A 35 -18.94 -4.10 -23.44
N ASP A 36 -17.92 -4.95 -23.25
CA ASP A 36 -17.75 -6.23 -23.95
C ASP A 36 -17.44 -7.35 -22.95
N GLU A 37 -18.32 -8.33 -22.90
CA GLU A 37 -18.22 -9.46 -21.99
C GLU A 37 -16.98 -10.32 -22.27
N THR A 38 -16.71 -10.60 -23.54
CA THR A 38 -15.56 -11.40 -23.96
C THR A 38 -14.25 -10.72 -23.56
N GLY A 39 -14.16 -9.41 -23.80
CA GLY A 39 -12.99 -8.61 -23.41
C GLY A 39 -12.76 -8.58 -21.91
N LEU A 40 -13.84 -8.45 -21.12
CA LEU A 40 -13.73 -8.52 -19.65
C LEU A 40 -13.26 -9.89 -19.18
N ILE A 41 -13.77 -10.98 -19.73
CA ILE A 41 -13.32 -12.33 -19.37
C ILE A 41 -11.84 -12.51 -19.69
N ILE A 42 -11.37 -12.12 -20.87
CA ILE A 42 -9.95 -12.23 -21.25
C ILE A 42 -9.06 -11.46 -20.27
N VAL A 43 -9.39 -10.21 -19.98
CA VAL A 43 -8.54 -9.35 -19.15
C VAL A 43 -8.61 -9.75 -17.68
N VAL A 44 -9.81 -9.85 -17.12
CA VAL A 44 -9.99 -10.08 -15.67
C VAL A 44 -9.65 -11.51 -15.30
N ALA A 45 -10.23 -12.49 -16.01
CA ALA A 45 -9.94 -13.90 -15.71
C ALA A 45 -8.49 -14.26 -16.06
N GLY A 46 -7.95 -13.77 -17.18
CA GLY A 46 -6.55 -13.95 -17.55
C GLY A 46 -5.58 -13.39 -16.51
N MET A 47 -5.83 -12.17 -16.05
CA MET A 47 -5.07 -11.54 -14.97
C MET A 47 -5.15 -12.34 -13.66
N LEU A 48 -6.35 -12.79 -13.26
CA LEU A 48 -6.53 -13.58 -12.04
C LEU A 48 -5.82 -14.93 -12.13
N MET A 49 -5.93 -15.64 -13.26
CA MET A 49 -5.24 -16.92 -13.46
C MET A 49 -3.71 -16.75 -13.45
N ALA A 50 -3.19 -15.72 -14.10
CA ALA A 50 -1.75 -15.41 -14.05
C ALA A 50 -1.31 -15.07 -12.61
N THR A 51 -2.14 -14.37 -11.84
CA THR A 51 -1.85 -14.05 -10.44
C THR A 51 -1.83 -15.31 -9.56
N LEU A 52 -2.72 -16.27 -9.82
CA LEU A 52 -2.73 -17.57 -9.14
C LEU A 52 -1.45 -18.40 -9.34
N LEU A 53 -0.75 -18.20 -10.45
CA LEU A 53 0.56 -18.85 -10.68
C LEU A 53 1.67 -18.24 -9.82
N LYS A 54 1.53 -16.98 -9.42
CA LYS A 54 2.53 -16.26 -8.60
C LYS A 54 2.23 -16.32 -7.10
N ALA A 55 0.97 -16.24 -6.73
CA ALA A 55 0.53 -16.09 -5.36
C ALA A 55 -0.13 -17.37 -4.83
N SER A 56 0.05 -17.62 -3.52
CA SER A 56 -0.65 -18.69 -2.84
C SER A 56 -2.15 -18.37 -2.67
N MET A 57 -2.99 -19.39 -2.50
CA MET A 57 -4.43 -19.22 -2.30
C MET A 57 -4.75 -18.39 -1.03
N SER A 58 -3.89 -18.45 -0.02
CA SER A 58 -4.03 -17.64 1.21
C SER A 58 -3.77 -16.16 0.95
N GLU A 59 -2.79 -15.83 0.10
CA GLU A 59 -2.48 -14.45 -0.27
C GLU A 59 -3.62 -13.82 -1.08
N ILE A 60 -4.22 -14.58 -1.99
CA ILE A 60 -5.35 -14.12 -2.79
C ILE A 60 -6.60 -13.85 -1.92
N LYS A 61 -6.90 -14.71 -0.95
CA LYS A 61 -8.00 -14.48 -0.01
C LYS A 61 -7.82 -13.19 0.80
N ASN A 62 -6.57 -12.85 1.14
CA ASN A 62 -6.25 -11.66 1.90
C ASN A 62 -6.11 -10.40 1.04
N LEU A 63 -6.10 -10.54 -0.29
CA LEU A 63 -5.84 -9.44 -1.22
C LEU A 63 -6.79 -8.26 -1.02
N PHE A 64 -8.10 -8.52 -0.92
CA PHE A 64 -9.11 -7.48 -0.70
C PHE A 64 -8.92 -6.76 0.64
N SER A 65 -8.53 -7.49 1.68
CA SER A 65 -8.21 -6.90 2.99
C SER A 65 -6.99 -5.98 2.91
N ILE A 66 -5.93 -6.43 2.21
CA ILE A 66 -4.70 -5.66 2.00
C ILE A 66 -5.01 -4.39 1.18
N MET A 67 -5.76 -4.52 0.08
CA MET A 67 -6.19 -3.36 -0.72
C MET A 67 -7.02 -2.38 0.10
N GLY A 68 -7.91 -2.87 0.95
CA GLY A 68 -8.72 -2.03 1.85
C GLY A 68 -7.88 -1.18 2.81
N GLN A 69 -6.74 -1.67 3.26
CA GLN A 69 -5.83 -0.94 4.15
C GLN A 69 -5.26 0.33 3.50
N SER A 70 -5.13 0.38 2.17
CA SER A 70 -4.70 1.59 1.46
C SER A 70 -5.63 2.78 1.68
N PHE A 71 -6.93 2.53 1.94
CA PHE A 71 -7.96 3.55 2.14
C PHE A 71 -8.18 3.91 3.61
N VAL A 72 -8.03 2.94 4.52
CA VAL A 72 -8.35 3.10 5.94
C VAL A 72 -7.11 3.36 6.80
N GLY A 73 -5.96 2.83 6.40
CA GLY A 73 -4.71 2.88 7.17
C GLY A 73 -4.22 4.32 7.37
N VAL A 74 -4.33 4.82 8.59
CA VAL A 74 -3.66 6.05 9.02
C VAL A 74 -2.46 5.66 9.87
N ILE A 75 -1.26 5.88 9.34
CA ILE A 75 -0.03 5.63 10.07
C ILE A 75 0.32 6.89 10.85
N GLU A 76 0.67 6.70 12.11
CA GLU A 76 1.09 7.78 12.99
C GLU A 76 2.35 8.45 12.44
N PRO A 77 2.43 9.79 12.42
CA PRO A 77 3.61 10.48 11.91
C PRO A 77 4.83 10.22 12.81
N PRO A 78 6.04 10.09 12.23
CA PRO A 78 7.28 9.84 12.97
C PRO A 78 7.54 10.83 14.11
N THR A 79 7.16 12.09 13.92
CA THR A 79 7.30 13.15 14.95
C THR A 79 6.49 12.85 16.22
N SER A 80 5.29 12.29 16.08
CA SER A 80 4.48 11.85 17.23
C SER A 80 5.14 10.69 17.97
N ILE A 81 5.67 9.71 17.22
CA ILE A 81 6.41 8.56 17.80
C ILE A 81 7.65 9.06 18.58
N ILE A 82 8.41 9.99 18.00
CA ILE A 82 9.57 10.60 18.67
C ILE A 82 9.15 11.26 19.98
N GLY A 83 8.11 12.08 19.95
CA GLY A 83 7.61 12.76 21.17
C GLY A 83 7.22 11.77 22.28
N LYS A 84 6.52 10.69 21.92
CA LYS A 84 6.15 9.62 22.87
C LYS A 84 7.37 8.94 23.47
N ILE A 85 8.37 8.59 22.65
CA ILE A 85 9.59 7.93 23.12
C ILE A 85 10.43 8.84 24.00
N VAL A 86 10.56 10.14 23.66
CA VAL A 86 11.28 11.12 24.48
C VAL A 86 10.56 11.32 25.82
N GLY A 87 9.23 11.35 25.82
CA GLY A 87 8.42 11.36 27.03
C GLY A 87 8.70 10.15 27.92
N LEU A 88 8.68 8.94 27.37
CA LEU A 88 9.01 7.71 28.07
C LEU A 88 10.46 7.70 28.59
N ALA A 89 11.41 8.21 27.80
CA ALA A 89 12.81 8.36 28.23
C ALA A 89 12.95 9.30 29.42
N THR A 90 12.16 10.36 29.47
CA THR A 90 12.15 11.34 30.57
C THR A 90 11.63 10.70 31.85
N ILE A 91 10.54 9.93 31.79
CA ILE A 91 9.98 9.18 32.92
C ILE A 91 10.98 8.13 33.40
N ALA A 92 11.54 7.33 32.49
CA ALA A 92 12.51 6.30 32.84
C ALA A 92 13.76 6.86 33.54
N ARG A 93 14.21 8.04 33.13
CA ARG A 93 15.35 8.73 33.76
C ARG A 93 15.05 9.28 35.15
N LYS A 94 13.83 9.79 35.37
CA LYS A 94 13.41 10.41 36.62
C LYS A 94 12.97 9.39 37.66
N ASP A 95 12.13 8.45 37.25
CA ASP A 95 11.38 7.57 38.14
C ASP A 95 11.81 6.08 38.00
N GLY A 96 12.78 5.83 37.09
CA GLY A 96 13.28 4.48 36.79
C GLY A 96 12.47 3.76 35.70
N ILE A 97 13.08 2.67 35.15
CA ILE A 97 12.47 1.90 34.04
C ILE A 97 11.15 1.24 34.47
N ILE A 98 11.02 0.84 35.74
CA ILE A 98 9.81 0.21 36.27
C ILE A 98 8.60 1.13 36.21
N ALA A 99 8.79 2.45 36.31
CA ALA A 99 7.71 3.44 36.20
C ALA A 99 7.03 3.44 34.82
N LEU A 100 7.67 2.87 33.79
CA LEU A 100 7.11 2.73 32.46
C LEU A 100 5.96 1.70 32.39
N GLU A 101 5.86 0.79 33.35
CA GLU A 101 4.79 -0.22 33.42
C GLU A 101 3.40 0.44 33.56
N SER A 102 3.33 1.56 34.27
CA SER A 102 2.08 2.29 34.51
C SER A 102 1.67 3.18 33.33
N GLN A 103 2.48 3.30 32.28
CA GLN A 103 2.17 4.18 31.16
C GLN A 103 1.26 3.49 30.14
N GLU A 104 0.19 4.21 29.74
CA GLU A 104 -0.69 3.77 28.67
C GLU A 104 -0.04 3.99 27.30
N ILE A 105 0.34 2.90 26.63
CA ILE A 105 1.03 2.92 25.34
C ILE A 105 0.10 2.39 24.26
N SER A 106 -0.43 3.28 23.42
CA SER A 106 -1.38 2.95 22.34
C SER A 106 -0.76 2.16 21.19
N ASN A 107 0.56 2.30 20.95
CA ASN A 107 1.25 1.58 19.88
C ASN A 107 1.66 0.19 20.36
N PRO A 108 1.14 -0.91 19.75
CA PRO A 108 1.41 -2.29 20.23
C PRO A 108 2.89 -2.69 20.18
N PHE A 109 3.61 -2.24 19.13
CA PHE A 109 5.03 -2.54 19.00
C PHE A 109 5.87 -1.83 20.07
N MET A 110 5.55 -0.57 20.35
CA MET A 110 6.19 0.19 21.43
C MET A 110 5.84 -0.40 22.80
N ALA A 111 4.59 -0.81 23.03
CA ALA A 111 4.17 -1.47 24.26
C ALA A 111 4.95 -2.78 24.53
N THR A 112 5.12 -3.60 23.48
CA THR A 112 5.93 -4.83 23.57
C THR A 112 7.38 -4.49 23.92
N ALA A 113 7.96 -3.48 23.26
CA ALA A 113 9.34 -3.06 23.52
C ALA A 113 9.55 -2.55 24.94
N ILE A 114 8.64 -1.73 25.46
CA ILE A 114 8.70 -1.22 26.85
C ILE A 114 8.50 -2.35 27.86
N ARG A 115 7.59 -3.28 27.62
CA ARG A 115 7.41 -4.45 28.50
C ARG A 115 8.72 -5.25 28.63
N MET A 116 9.42 -5.51 27.52
CA MET A 116 10.72 -6.19 27.56
C MET A 116 11.75 -5.44 28.41
N LEU A 117 11.72 -4.09 28.42
CA LEU A 117 12.59 -3.29 29.26
C LEU A 117 12.25 -3.44 30.75
N VAL A 118 10.96 -3.35 31.09
CA VAL A 118 10.46 -3.50 32.48
C VAL A 118 10.76 -4.89 33.02
N ASP A 119 10.62 -5.92 32.18
CA ASP A 119 10.95 -7.32 32.50
C ASP A 119 12.48 -7.57 32.65
N GLY A 120 13.31 -6.54 32.45
CA GLY A 120 14.76 -6.64 32.61
C GLY A 120 15.49 -7.45 31.52
N ALA A 121 14.89 -7.55 30.32
CA ALA A 121 15.50 -8.25 29.20
C ALA A 121 16.85 -7.63 28.81
N GLN A 122 17.82 -8.46 28.43
CA GLN A 122 19.14 -7.98 28.05
C GLN A 122 19.09 -7.14 26.76
N PRO A 123 19.93 -6.08 26.62
CA PRO A 123 19.89 -5.16 25.48
C PRO A 123 19.97 -5.85 24.11
N HIS A 124 20.79 -6.88 23.98
CA HIS A 124 20.92 -7.60 22.73
C HIS A 124 19.66 -8.42 22.40
N VAL A 125 18.98 -8.99 23.40
CA VAL A 125 17.73 -9.74 23.21
C VAL A 125 16.61 -8.80 22.75
N VAL A 126 16.44 -7.64 23.41
CA VAL A 126 15.47 -6.61 23.02
C VAL A 126 15.70 -6.19 21.57
N LYS A 127 16.94 -5.83 21.23
CA LYS A 127 17.30 -5.44 19.86
C LYS A 127 16.99 -6.54 18.85
N GLN A 128 17.43 -7.77 19.13
CA GLN A 128 17.25 -8.89 18.19
C GLN A 128 15.79 -9.22 17.97
N THR A 129 14.98 -9.28 19.03
CA THR A 129 13.55 -9.60 18.96
C THR A 129 12.79 -8.53 18.15
N LEU A 130 12.98 -7.24 18.48
CA LEU A 130 12.30 -6.15 17.80
C LEU A 130 12.74 -6.03 16.33
N SER A 131 14.05 -6.23 16.05
CA SER A 131 14.54 -6.22 14.66
C SER A 131 14.00 -7.40 13.85
N SER A 132 13.86 -8.58 14.44
CA SER A 132 13.28 -9.75 13.78
C SER A 132 11.80 -9.54 13.48
N GLU A 133 11.05 -8.90 14.38
CA GLU A 133 9.65 -8.54 14.16
C GLU A 133 9.50 -7.52 13.02
N LEU A 134 10.36 -6.48 12.99
CA LEU A 134 10.41 -5.50 11.91
C LEU A 134 10.67 -6.15 10.56
N VAL A 135 11.68 -7.01 10.46
CA VAL A 135 12.01 -7.73 9.22
C VAL A 135 10.86 -8.63 8.78
N SER A 136 10.27 -9.37 9.70
CA SER A 136 9.12 -10.24 9.40
C SER A 136 7.90 -9.46 8.91
N MET A 137 7.61 -8.30 9.50
CA MET A 137 6.56 -7.40 9.04
C MET A 137 6.85 -6.90 7.62
N LYS A 138 8.07 -6.39 7.39
CA LYS A 138 8.50 -5.88 6.08
C LYS A 138 8.37 -6.94 4.98
N LEU A 139 8.75 -8.18 5.27
CA LEU A 139 8.57 -9.29 4.33
C LEU A 139 7.11 -9.56 4.01
N ARG A 140 6.22 -9.62 5.01
CA ARG A 140 4.78 -9.79 4.78
C ARG A 140 4.19 -8.68 3.93
N HIS A 141 4.53 -7.41 4.24
CA HIS A 141 4.07 -6.26 3.45
C HIS A 141 4.57 -6.34 2.01
N ARG A 142 5.85 -6.61 1.81
CA ARG A 142 6.46 -6.74 0.48
C ARG A 142 5.79 -7.84 -0.35
N HIS A 143 5.48 -8.99 0.24
CA HIS A 143 4.76 -10.05 -0.46
C HIS A 143 3.36 -9.60 -0.90
N GLY A 144 2.55 -9.06 0.00
CA GLY A 144 1.21 -8.57 -0.35
C GLY A 144 1.23 -7.48 -1.43
N ILE A 145 2.13 -6.49 -1.30
CA ILE A 145 2.29 -5.41 -2.27
C ILE A 145 2.73 -5.96 -3.63
N SER A 146 3.65 -6.94 -3.65
CA SER A 146 4.15 -7.53 -4.90
C SER A 146 3.08 -8.29 -5.69
N VAL A 147 2.09 -8.86 -5.03
CA VAL A 147 0.95 -9.51 -5.70
C VAL A 147 0.06 -8.47 -6.39
N ILE A 148 -0.25 -7.37 -5.70
CA ILE A 148 -1.07 -6.28 -6.27
C ILE A 148 -0.34 -5.59 -7.43
N ALA A 149 0.96 -5.32 -7.28
CA ALA A 149 1.78 -4.75 -8.34
C ALA A 149 1.79 -5.65 -9.59
N TYR A 150 1.93 -6.96 -9.39
CA TYR A 150 1.91 -7.92 -10.49
C TYR A 150 0.57 -7.95 -11.23
N MET A 151 -0.55 -7.81 -10.53
CA MET A 151 -1.86 -7.65 -11.19
C MET A 151 -1.87 -6.41 -12.09
N GLY A 152 -1.27 -5.31 -11.62
CA GLY A 152 -1.11 -4.10 -12.41
C GLY A 152 -0.21 -4.28 -13.65
N GLU A 153 0.83 -5.12 -13.57
CA GLU A 153 1.71 -5.43 -14.70
C GLU A 153 1.05 -6.37 -15.72
N VAL A 154 0.29 -7.35 -15.25
CA VAL A 154 -0.33 -8.38 -16.10
C VAL A 154 -1.61 -7.88 -16.77
N ALA A 155 -2.37 -6.99 -16.16
CA ALA A 155 -3.63 -6.50 -16.73
C ALA A 155 -3.48 -5.92 -18.14
N PRO A 156 -2.50 -5.02 -18.44
CA PRO A 156 -2.27 -4.55 -19.80
C PRO A 156 -1.77 -5.65 -20.76
N ALA A 157 -0.97 -6.60 -20.25
CA ALA A 157 -0.49 -7.73 -21.05
C ALA A 157 -1.67 -8.61 -21.52
N MET A 158 -2.64 -8.87 -20.62
CA MET A 158 -3.88 -9.56 -20.99
C MET A 158 -4.74 -8.73 -21.96
N GLY A 159 -4.72 -7.40 -21.80
CA GLY A 159 -5.31 -6.46 -22.78
C GLY A 159 -4.73 -6.64 -24.18
N MET A 160 -3.40 -6.72 -24.31
CA MET A 160 -2.74 -6.99 -25.60
C MET A 160 -3.11 -8.37 -26.16
N VAL A 161 -3.17 -9.40 -25.33
CA VAL A 161 -3.62 -10.73 -25.76
C VAL A 161 -5.04 -10.64 -26.33
N GLY A 162 -5.93 -9.94 -25.65
CA GLY A 162 -7.30 -9.70 -26.13
C GLY A 162 -7.34 -8.94 -27.45
N THR A 163 -6.47 -7.94 -27.65
CA THR A 163 -6.34 -7.25 -28.94
C THR A 163 -5.99 -8.20 -30.05
N LEU A 164 -4.99 -9.07 -29.87
CA LEU A 164 -4.59 -10.04 -30.88
C LEU A 164 -5.69 -11.05 -31.17
N VAL A 165 -6.39 -11.55 -30.15
CA VAL A 165 -7.55 -12.44 -30.32
C VAL A 165 -8.67 -11.78 -31.14
N GLY A 166 -9.00 -10.51 -30.81
CA GLY A 166 -9.99 -9.73 -31.55
C GLY A 166 -9.61 -9.49 -33.02
N LEU A 167 -8.31 -9.20 -33.29
CA LEU A 167 -7.81 -9.04 -34.64
C LEU A 167 -7.82 -10.35 -35.44
N VAL A 168 -7.46 -11.48 -34.82
CA VAL A 168 -7.56 -12.80 -35.49
C VAL A 168 -9.02 -13.10 -35.84
N ALA A 169 -9.96 -12.86 -34.92
CA ALA A 169 -11.39 -13.04 -35.18
C ALA A 169 -11.91 -12.09 -36.29
N LEU A 170 -11.40 -10.87 -36.35
CA LEU A 170 -11.71 -9.91 -37.41
C LEU A 170 -11.24 -10.41 -38.77
N LEU A 171 -9.97 -10.86 -38.87
CA LEU A 171 -9.39 -11.38 -40.10
C LEU A 171 -10.10 -12.67 -40.61
N ALA A 172 -10.50 -13.54 -39.69
CA ALA A 172 -11.23 -14.75 -40.01
C ALA A 172 -12.63 -14.51 -40.62
N ASN A 173 -13.23 -13.34 -40.34
CA ASN A 173 -14.58 -12.97 -40.74
C ASN A 173 -14.65 -11.73 -41.62
N MET A 174 -13.60 -11.44 -42.39
CA MET A 174 -13.50 -10.18 -43.18
C MET A 174 -14.61 -10.04 -44.23
N ALA A 175 -15.22 -11.14 -44.67
CA ALA A 175 -16.31 -11.09 -45.65
C ALA A 175 -17.67 -10.64 -45.06
N ASP A 176 -17.83 -10.73 -43.74
CA ASP A 176 -19.06 -10.34 -43.05
C ASP A 176 -18.92 -8.99 -42.35
N VAL A 177 -19.40 -7.94 -43.00
CA VAL A 177 -19.34 -6.56 -42.51
C VAL A 177 -20.05 -6.40 -41.16
N ALA A 178 -21.07 -7.19 -40.85
CA ALA A 178 -21.82 -7.08 -39.60
C ALA A 178 -20.99 -7.53 -38.37
N THR A 179 -20.04 -8.44 -38.54
CA THR A 179 -19.18 -8.96 -37.47
C THR A 179 -17.89 -8.15 -37.29
N LEU A 180 -17.48 -7.37 -38.30
CA LEU A 180 -16.23 -6.59 -38.25
C LEU A 180 -16.23 -5.62 -37.07
N GLY A 181 -17.31 -4.86 -36.88
CA GLY A 181 -17.43 -3.88 -35.80
C GLY A 181 -17.35 -4.53 -34.42
N LYS A 182 -17.99 -5.69 -34.23
CA LYS A 182 -17.96 -6.44 -32.96
C LYS A 182 -16.54 -6.95 -32.63
N ASN A 183 -15.85 -7.56 -33.58
CA ASN A 183 -14.51 -8.09 -33.37
C ASN A 183 -13.48 -6.99 -33.11
N MET A 184 -13.62 -5.85 -33.81
CA MET A 184 -12.80 -4.67 -33.57
C MET A 184 -13.05 -4.06 -32.20
N SER A 185 -14.31 -4.04 -31.74
CA SER A 185 -14.68 -3.59 -30.40
C SER A 185 -13.97 -4.43 -29.31
N VAL A 186 -13.99 -5.76 -29.43
CA VAL A 186 -13.25 -6.65 -28.51
C VAL A 186 -11.77 -6.27 -28.45
N ALA A 187 -11.12 -6.10 -29.60
CA ALA A 187 -9.70 -5.76 -29.65
C ALA A 187 -9.37 -4.43 -28.95
N VAL A 188 -10.19 -3.39 -29.15
CA VAL A 188 -9.94 -2.08 -28.57
C VAL A 188 -10.30 -2.03 -27.07
N LEU A 189 -11.44 -2.61 -26.69
CA LEU A 189 -11.93 -2.58 -25.31
C LEU A 189 -11.08 -3.39 -24.36
N THR A 190 -10.50 -4.53 -24.80
CA THR A 190 -9.58 -5.29 -23.96
C THR A 190 -8.35 -4.46 -23.55
N THR A 191 -7.80 -3.69 -24.48
CA THR A 191 -6.67 -2.79 -24.17
C THR A 191 -7.10 -1.68 -23.21
N LEU A 192 -8.29 -1.10 -23.41
CA LEU A 192 -8.85 -0.11 -22.49
C LEU A 192 -9.00 -0.67 -21.08
N TYR A 193 -9.61 -1.85 -20.94
CA TYR A 193 -9.81 -2.50 -19.63
C TYR A 193 -8.48 -2.81 -18.95
N GLY A 194 -7.53 -3.39 -19.68
CA GLY A 194 -6.21 -3.71 -19.15
C GLY A 194 -5.45 -2.48 -18.65
N ALA A 195 -5.40 -1.44 -19.47
CA ALA A 195 -4.74 -0.18 -19.12
C ALA A 195 -5.42 0.52 -17.94
N PHE A 196 -6.75 0.51 -17.90
CA PHE A 196 -7.51 1.11 -16.83
C PHE A 196 -7.30 0.39 -15.49
N LEU A 197 -7.45 -0.93 -15.45
CA LEU A 197 -7.23 -1.72 -14.24
C LEU A 197 -5.81 -1.54 -13.70
N ALA A 198 -4.81 -1.49 -14.57
CA ALA A 198 -3.43 -1.27 -14.16
C ALA A 198 -3.22 0.09 -13.53
N ASN A 199 -3.53 1.15 -14.28
CA ASN A 199 -3.10 2.51 -13.95
C ASN A 199 -4.06 3.24 -13.01
N ALA A 200 -5.35 2.87 -12.99
CA ALA A 200 -6.34 3.51 -12.12
C ALA A 200 -6.66 2.70 -10.85
N VAL A 201 -6.27 1.40 -10.79
CA VAL A 201 -6.60 0.54 -9.64
C VAL A 201 -5.34 -0.04 -9.01
N PHE A 202 -4.69 -1.00 -9.67
CA PHE A 202 -3.69 -1.85 -9.01
C PHE A 202 -2.37 -1.12 -8.70
N LEU A 203 -1.78 -0.42 -9.66
CA LEU A 203 -0.50 0.27 -9.46
C LEU A 203 -0.59 1.41 -8.42
N PRO A 204 -1.61 2.28 -8.43
CA PRO A 204 -1.74 3.29 -7.39
C PRO A 204 -1.92 2.71 -5.99
N ILE A 205 -2.70 1.61 -5.86
CA ILE A 205 -2.89 0.92 -4.58
C ILE A 205 -1.58 0.30 -4.10
N ALA A 206 -0.84 -0.41 -4.97
CA ALA A 206 0.45 -1.01 -4.65
C ALA A 206 1.47 0.05 -4.19
N ASN A 207 1.58 1.16 -4.92
CA ASN A 207 2.46 2.27 -4.56
C ASN A 207 2.08 2.90 -3.22
N LYS A 208 0.79 3.11 -2.97
CA LYS A 208 0.31 3.65 -1.70
C LYS A 208 0.65 2.75 -0.51
N LEU A 209 0.42 1.45 -0.66
CA LEU A 209 0.77 0.46 0.36
C LEU A 209 2.29 0.41 0.59
N GLY A 210 3.10 0.59 -0.46
CA GLY A 210 4.55 0.70 -0.37
C GLY A 210 4.96 1.87 0.52
N VAL A 211 4.45 3.07 0.25
CA VAL A 211 4.73 4.27 1.06
C VAL A 211 4.28 4.08 2.52
N GLN A 212 3.12 3.46 2.73
CA GLN A 212 2.65 3.16 4.09
C GLN A 212 3.56 2.17 4.81
N SER A 213 4.00 1.11 4.13
CA SER A 213 4.93 0.13 4.69
C SER A 213 6.27 0.76 5.07
N ASP A 214 6.82 1.62 4.22
CA ASP A 214 8.09 2.31 4.50
C ASP A 214 7.97 3.23 5.71
N LEU A 215 6.85 3.95 5.84
CA LEU A 215 6.60 4.82 6.99
C LEU A 215 6.44 4.01 8.29
N GLU A 216 5.77 2.86 8.25
CA GLU A 216 5.65 1.97 9.41
C GLU A 216 7.00 1.37 9.78
N CYS A 217 7.83 0.98 8.80
CA CYS A 217 9.20 0.53 9.05
C CYS A 217 10.02 1.61 9.74
N LEU A 218 9.96 2.86 9.26
CA LEU A 218 10.65 4.00 9.86
C LEU A 218 10.22 4.21 11.31
N ASN A 219 8.92 4.18 11.59
CA ASN A 219 8.39 4.30 12.95
C ASN A 219 8.93 3.20 13.88
N ARG A 220 8.98 1.97 13.42
CA ARG A 220 9.51 0.85 14.20
C ARG A 220 11.01 0.98 14.43
N GLU A 221 11.78 1.46 13.45
CA GLU A 221 13.21 1.75 13.62
C GLU A 221 13.45 2.83 14.67
N ILE A 222 12.65 3.90 14.67
CA ILE A 222 12.67 4.96 15.68
C ILE A 222 12.41 4.37 17.08
N ILE A 223 11.37 3.51 17.20
CA ILE A 223 11.03 2.85 18.45
C ILE A 223 12.21 1.97 18.94
N ILE A 224 12.80 1.15 18.07
CA ILE A 224 13.94 0.28 18.43
C ILE A 224 15.10 1.12 18.96
N LYS A 225 15.46 2.19 18.26
CA LYS A 225 16.55 3.09 18.69
C LYS A 225 16.24 3.79 20.01
N GLY A 226 15.02 4.32 20.14
CA GLY A 226 14.59 4.98 21.37
C GLY A 226 14.60 4.07 22.58
N VAL A 227 14.09 2.85 22.44
CA VAL A 227 14.06 1.85 23.52
C VAL A 227 15.47 1.42 23.93
N GLN A 228 16.38 1.21 22.99
CA GLN A 228 17.78 0.92 23.27
C GLN A 228 18.45 2.07 24.03
N PHE A 229 18.14 3.31 23.67
CA PHE A 229 18.69 4.48 24.34
C PHE A 229 18.16 4.64 25.77
N ILE A 230 16.86 4.37 25.98
CA ILE A 230 16.26 4.36 27.32
C ILE A 230 16.94 3.30 28.19
N GLN A 231 17.16 2.09 27.65
CA GLN A 231 17.82 1.00 28.37
C GLN A 231 19.26 1.34 28.77
N ALA A 232 19.95 2.14 27.95
CA ALA A 232 21.30 2.62 28.24
C ALA A 232 21.35 3.79 29.27
N GLY A 233 20.20 4.27 29.74
CA GLY A 233 20.12 5.40 30.68
C GLY A 233 20.48 6.75 30.08
N GLY A 234 20.37 6.91 28.75
CA GLY A 234 20.79 8.10 28.03
C GLY A 234 19.97 9.37 28.36
N ASN A 235 20.50 10.53 27.95
CA ASN A 235 19.82 11.81 28.15
C ASN A 235 18.69 12.01 27.15
N PRO A 236 17.41 12.25 27.56
CA PRO A 236 16.28 12.45 26.66
C PRO A 236 16.47 13.52 25.59
N ARG A 237 17.17 14.62 25.88
CA ARG A 237 17.49 15.67 24.88
C ARG A 237 18.41 15.13 23.77
N VAL A 238 19.44 14.37 24.15
CA VAL A 238 20.33 13.74 23.16
C VAL A 238 19.59 12.70 22.32
N LEU A 239 18.65 11.98 22.93
CA LEU A 239 17.77 11.05 22.21
C LEU A 239 16.92 11.78 21.18
N GLU A 240 16.29 12.90 21.56
CA GLU A 240 15.48 13.72 20.68
C GLU A 240 16.26 14.18 19.45
N ASP A 241 17.49 14.71 19.68
CA ASP A 241 18.37 15.13 18.58
C ASP A 241 18.73 13.99 17.64
N GLN A 242 19.04 12.81 18.19
CA GLN A 242 19.32 11.62 17.39
C GLN A 242 18.11 11.14 16.59
N LEU A 243 16.92 11.12 17.18
CA LEU A 243 15.72 10.69 16.51
C LEU A 243 15.21 11.71 15.48
N ASN A 244 15.43 12.99 15.70
CA ASN A 244 15.14 14.04 14.72
C ASN A 244 15.94 13.91 13.42
N ALA A 245 17.05 13.15 13.41
CA ALA A 245 17.78 12.84 12.17
C ALA A 245 16.98 11.95 11.21
N TYR A 246 15.98 11.19 11.71
CA TYR A 246 15.09 10.36 10.89
C TYR A 246 13.98 11.16 10.20
N VAL A 247 13.79 12.43 10.55
CA VAL A 247 12.71 13.27 10.06
C VAL A 247 13.26 14.43 9.25
N ALA A 248 12.54 14.79 8.17
CA ALA A 248 12.92 15.92 7.32
C ALA A 248 13.09 17.21 8.15
N PRO A 249 14.07 18.08 7.82
CA PRO A 249 14.33 19.31 8.55
C PRO A 249 13.11 20.19 8.79
N SER A 250 12.21 20.27 7.81
CA SER A 250 10.96 21.03 7.88
C SER A 250 9.91 20.48 8.85
N ALA A 251 10.04 19.21 9.24
CA ALA A 251 9.10 18.53 10.14
C ALA A 251 9.69 18.29 11.55
N ARG A 252 10.94 18.74 11.79
CA ARG A 252 11.56 18.64 13.11
C ARG A 252 10.88 19.60 14.05
N ASN A 253 10.52 19.13 15.24
CA ASN A 253 10.16 20.01 16.33
C ASN A 253 11.44 20.78 16.73
N THR A 254 11.60 22.00 16.25
CA THR A 254 12.58 22.91 16.82
C THR A 254 12.08 23.20 18.24
N VAL A 255 12.68 22.56 19.22
CA VAL A 255 12.59 23.03 20.59
C VAL A 255 13.27 24.42 20.57
N THR A 256 12.45 25.44 20.46
CA THR A 256 12.88 26.81 20.75
C THR A 256 13.49 26.81 22.16
N ALA A 257 14.78 27.12 22.22
CA ALA A 257 15.58 27.28 23.42
C ALA A 257 14.98 28.30 24.36
#